data_5fe2f334c56873e90d76608ad1f6f2b1
#
_entry.id   5fe2f334c56873e90d76608ad1f6f2b1
#
_cell.length_a   1.000
_cell.length_b   1.000
_cell.length_c   1.000
_cell.angle_alpha   90.00
_cell.angle_beta   90.00
_cell.angle_gamma   90.00
#
_symmetry.space_group_name_H-M   'P 1'
#
loop_
_entity.id
_entity.type
_entity.pdbx_description
1 polymer ?
#
loop_
_entity_poly.entity_id
_entity_poly.type
_entity_poly.pdbx_seq_one_letter_code
_entity_poly.pdbx_strand_id
1 'polypeptide(L)'
;MENMENRYLDRLSDLYPTIAAASTEIINLQAILNLPKGTEHFLTDVHGEDEAFSHVLRNGSGAVRSKIEDVFGNTMSVKDKKALATLIYYPKAKMEQVKRTESNMDDWYRVNLYRLIEVSKRAASKYTRSKVRKSLPKDFSYVIEELITEKAEVSDKESYYNEIISTIIRIGRAEEFIAAISELIQRLVVDHLHIVGDIYDRGPGP
;
A
#
# COMPACT_ATOMS: atom_id res chain seq x y z
N MET A 1 -37.44 14.53 22.34
CA MET A 1 -35.94 14.59 22.33
C MET A 1 -35.34 13.57 23.30
N GLU A 2 -35.76 13.52 24.52
CA GLU A 2 -35.26 12.58 25.55
C GLU A 2 -35.29 11.09 25.13
N ASN A 3 -36.34 10.64 24.45
CA ASN A 3 -36.46 9.25 23.97
C ASN A 3 -35.46 8.90 22.82
N MET A 4 -35.02 9.86 22.03
CA MET A 4 -34.06 9.62 20.95
C MET A 4 -32.63 9.58 21.51
N GLU A 5 -32.34 10.42 22.49
CA GLU A 5 -31.06 10.49 23.18
C GLU A 5 -30.80 9.20 24.00
N ASN A 6 -31.80 8.71 24.71
CA ASN A 6 -31.72 7.46 25.45
C ASN A 6 -31.47 6.24 24.53
N ARG A 7 -32.17 6.17 23.38
CA ARG A 7 -31.95 5.10 22.38
C ARG A 7 -30.57 5.16 21.75
N TYR A 8 -29.98 6.35 21.62
CA TYR A 8 -28.62 6.51 21.15
C TYR A 8 -27.60 6.03 22.20
N LEU A 9 -27.80 6.40 23.47
CA LEU A 9 -26.95 5.95 24.58
C LEU A 9 -27.03 4.45 24.78
N ASP A 10 -28.23 3.84 24.67
CA ASP A 10 -28.39 2.39 24.72
C ASP A 10 -27.53 1.68 23.66
N ARG A 11 -27.56 2.17 22.40
CA ARG A 11 -26.72 1.61 21.33
C ARG A 11 -25.22 1.81 21.56
N LEU A 12 -24.82 2.93 22.15
CA LEU A 12 -23.42 3.14 22.52
C LEU A 12 -23.01 2.20 23.65
N SER A 13 -23.89 1.92 24.61
CA SER A 13 -23.58 0.97 25.68
C SER A 13 -23.42 -0.46 25.19
N ASP A 14 -24.18 -0.86 24.15
CA ASP A 14 -24.00 -2.16 23.48
C ASP A 14 -22.65 -2.28 22.79
N LEU A 15 -22.18 -1.18 22.14
CA LEU A 15 -20.88 -1.16 21.45
C LEU A 15 -19.71 -1.04 22.43
N TYR A 16 -19.89 -0.31 23.51
CA TYR A 16 -18.86 -0.01 24.50
C TYR A 16 -19.34 -0.35 25.92
N PRO A 17 -19.45 -1.65 26.23
CA PRO A 17 -20.12 -2.10 27.46
C PRO A 17 -19.35 -1.81 28.76
N THR A 18 -18.12 -1.30 28.64
CA THR A 18 -17.30 -0.94 29.81
C THR A 18 -16.66 0.44 29.63
N ILE A 19 -16.37 1.10 30.76
CA ILE A 19 -15.62 2.37 30.76
C ILE A 19 -14.29 2.21 30.03
N ALA A 20 -13.59 1.09 30.22
CA ALA A 20 -12.32 0.83 29.55
C ALA A 20 -12.48 0.75 28.02
N ALA A 21 -13.54 0.07 27.53
CA ALA A 21 -13.84 0.00 26.10
C ALA A 21 -14.15 1.38 25.51
N ALA A 22 -15.02 2.14 26.18
CA ALA A 22 -15.36 3.50 25.77
C ALA A 22 -14.15 4.44 25.77
N SER A 23 -13.34 4.39 26.84
CA SER A 23 -12.12 5.20 26.94
C SER A 23 -11.10 4.84 25.85
N THR A 24 -10.92 3.56 25.55
CA THR A 24 -10.03 3.10 24.48
C THR A 24 -10.46 3.67 23.14
N GLU A 25 -11.76 3.63 22.82
CA GLU A 25 -12.27 4.18 21.58
C GLU A 25 -12.16 5.71 21.51
N ILE A 26 -12.43 6.43 22.59
CA ILE A 26 -12.24 7.89 22.66
C ILE A 26 -10.77 8.25 22.38
N ILE A 27 -9.83 7.55 23.02
CA ILE A 27 -8.40 7.78 22.80
C ILE A 27 -8.03 7.50 21.36
N ASN A 28 -8.52 6.40 20.78
CA ASN A 28 -8.28 6.03 19.37
C ASN A 28 -8.83 7.08 18.40
N LEU A 29 -10.08 7.48 18.55
CA LEU A 29 -10.72 8.49 17.70
C LEU A 29 -10.03 9.85 17.82
N GLN A 30 -9.70 10.28 19.03
CA GLN A 30 -8.99 11.54 19.24
C GLN A 30 -7.59 11.51 18.60
N ALA A 31 -6.89 10.38 18.67
CA ALA A 31 -5.59 10.21 18.03
C ALA A 31 -5.71 10.23 16.49
N ILE A 32 -6.74 9.58 15.92
CA ILE A 32 -7.00 9.53 14.47
C ILE A 32 -7.20 10.93 13.89
N LEU A 33 -7.80 11.86 14.61
CA LEU A 33 -7.98 13.26 14.18
C LEU A 33 -6.65 13.99 13.93
N ASN A 34 -5.55 13.49 14.50
CA ASN A 34 -4.21 14.05 14.34
C ASN A 34 -3.35 13.31 13.31
N LEU A 35 -3.90 12.30 12.63
CA LEU A 35 -3.19 11.66 11.52
C LEU A 35 -3.04 12.61 10.33
N PRO A 36 -2.00 12.42 9.50
CA PRO A 36 -1.89 13.12 8.23
C PRO A 36 -3.15 12.90 7.38
N LYS A 37 -3.56 13.95 6.65
CA LYS A 37 -4.71 13.83 5.73
C LYS A 37 -4.48 12.72 4.71
N GLY A 38 -5.55 12.02 4.38
CA GLY A 38 -5.58 11.03 3.32
C GLY A 38 -5.27 11.67 1.96
N THR A 39 -4.84 10.85 1.01
CA THR A 39 -4.66 11.27 -0.38
C THR A 39 -5.98 11.11 -1.11
N GLU A 40 -6.53 12.21 -1.58
CA GLU A 40 -7.73 12.23 -2.41
C GLU A 40 -7.34 12.31 -3.88
N HIS A 41 -8.00 11.52 -4.70
CA HIS A 41 -7.74 11.39 -6.12
C HIS A 41 -8.99 11.77 -6.89
N PHE A 42 -8.90 12.80 -7.72
CA PHE A 42 -9.99 13.27 -8.54
C PHE A 42 -9.74 12.92 -10.01
N LEU A 43 -10.70 12.27 -10.62
CA LEU A 43 -10.71 11.94 -12.04
C LEU A 43 -11.97 12.51 -12.69
N THR A 44 -11.83 12.97 -13.93
CA THR A 44 -12.95 13.42 -14.76
C THR A 44 -13.02 12.56 -16.03
N ASP A 45 -14.20 12.42 -16.58
CA ASP A 45 -14.45 11.97 -17.94
C ASP A 45 -13.69 10.70 -18.34
N VAL A 46 -14.05 9.57 -17.73
CA VAL A 46 -13.44 8.26 -17.99
C VAL A 46 -13.78 7.75 -19.39
N HIS A 47 -15.02 7.99 -19.87
CA HIS A 47 -15.51 7.69 -21.22
C HIS A 47 -15.23 6.25 -21.70
N GLY A 48 -15.28 5.26 -20.81
CA GLY A 48 -15.03 3.87 -21.18
C GLY A 48 -13.58 3.55 -21.59
N GLU A 49 -12.62 4.42 -21.26
CA GLU A 49 -11.19 4.22 -21.53
C GLU A 49 -10.54 3.36 -20.43
N ASP A 50 -10.86 2.07 -20.38
CA ASP A 50 -10.45 1.14 -19.33
C ASP A 50 -8.94 1.08 -19.11
N GLU A 51 -8.15 0.98 -20.18
CA GLU A 51 -6.69 0.88 -20.06
C GLU A 51 -6.08 2.14 -19.42
N ALA A 52 -6.52 3.32 -19.86
CA ALA A 52 -6.04 4.60 -19.32
C ALA A 52 -6.48 4.77 -17.87
N PHE A 53 -7.74 4.47 -17.56
CA PHE A 53 -8.30 4.51 -16.23
C PHE A 53 -7.58 3.54 -15.28
N SER A 54 -7.40 2.29 -15.68
CA SER A 54 -6.66 1.28 -14.92
C SER A 54 -5.20 1.70 -14.68
N HIS A 55 -4.54 2.33 -15.65
CA HIS A 55 -3.18 2.85 -15.47
C HIS A 55 -3.14 3.96 -14.42
N VAL A 56 -4.08 4.88 -14.46
CA VAL A 56 -4.18 5.98 -13.49
C VAL A 56 -4.44 5.46 -12.08
N LEU A 57 -5.31 4.46 -11.93
CA LEU A 57 -5.54 3.80 -10.63
C LEU A 57 -4.26 3.16 -10.08
N ARG A 58 -3.52 2.43 -10.92
CA ARG A 58 -2.29 1.74 -10.50
C ARG A 58 -1.17 2.70 -10.08
N ASN A 59 -1.06 3.85 -10.74
CA ASN A 59 -0.03 4.83 -10.42
C ASN A 59 -0.46 5.86 -9.34
N GLY A 60 -1.75 5.87 -8.98
CA GLY A 60 -2.33 6.80 -8.01
C GLY A 60 -2.10 8.27 -8.40
N SER A 61 -2.27 8.63 -9.69
CA SER A 61 -1.94 9.96 -10.26
C SER A 61 -0.56 10.46 -9.87
N GLY A 62 0.42 9.56 -9.85
CA GLY A 62 1.80 9.90 -9.50
C GLY A 62 2.15 9.73 -8.02
N ALA A 63 1.19 9.37 -7.16
CA ALA A 63 1.43 9.18 -5.72
C ALA A 63 2.49 8.08 -5.45
N VAL A 64 2.53 7.01 -6.25
CA VAL A 64 3.59 5.99 -6.15
C VAL A 64 4.96 6.59 -6.43
N ARG A 65 5.10 7.42 -7.48
CA ARG A 65 6.38 8.08 -7.80
C ARG A 65 6.82 9.02 -6.68
N SER A 66 5.87 9.76 -6.10
CA SER A 66 6.15 10.61 -4.94
C SER A 66 6.71 9.79 -3.77
N LYS A 67 6.15 8.61 -3.48
CA LYS A 67 6.67 7.74 -2.41
C LYS A 67 8.07 7.19 -2.72
N ILE A 68 8.34 6.82 -3.98
CA ILE A 68 9.68 6.43 -4.41
C ILE A 68 10.67 7.58 -4.26
N GLU A 69 10.26 8.80 -4.63
CA GLU A 69 11.09 10.01 -4.46
C GLU A 69 11.35 10.31 -2.97
N ASP A 70 10.32 10.22 -2.13
CA ASP A 70 10.44 10.42 -0.68
C ASP A 70 11.47 9.46 -0.04
N VAL A 71 11.55 8.21 -0.53
CA VAL A 71 12.45 7.19 0.04
C VAL A 71 13.87 7.32 -0.52
N PHE A 72 14.00 7.46 -1.83
CA PHE A 72 15.29 7.30 -2.48
C PHE A 72 15.94 8.61 -2.93
N GLY A 73 15.18 9.71 -3.07
CA GLY A 73 15.72 11.03 -3.39
C GLY A 73 16.85 10.96 -4.44
N ASN A 74 18.01 11.50 -4.09
CA ASN A 74 19.18 11.51 -4.96
C ASN A 74 20.02 10.21 -4.91
N THR A 75 19.65 9.24 -4.07
CA THR A 75 20.42 7.98 -3.92
C THR A 75 20.12 6.96 -5.02
N MET A 76 19.03 7.15 -5.76
CA MET A 76 18.63 6.28 -6.85
C MET A 76 18.51 7.06 -8.17
N SER A 77 19.02 6.48 -9.26
CA SER A 77 18.94 7.09 -10.58
C SER A 77 17.48 7.26 -11.05
N VAL A 78 17.23 8.26 -11.89
CA VAL A 78 15.90 8.48 -12.51
C VAL A 78 15.43 7.24 -13.29
N LYS A 79 16.35 6.54 -13.93
CA LYS A 79 16.07 5.30 -14.67
C LYS A 79 15.57 4.20 -13.72
N ASP A 80 16.24 4.01 -12.58
CA ASP A 80 15.88 2.98 -11.62
C ASP A 80 14.58 3.30 -10.91
N LYS A 81 14.32 4.57 -10.56
CA LYS A 81 13.03 5.01 -10.01
C LYS A 81 11.88 4.72 -10.98
N LYS A 82 12.05 4.98 -12.28
CA LYS A 82 11.07 4.63 -13.31
C LYS A 82 10.87 3.12 -13.41
N ALA A 83 11.95 2.34 -13.35
CA ALA A 83 11.88 0.88 -13.39
C ALA A 83 11.14 0.31 -12.17
N LEU A 84 11.42 0.84 -10.97
CA LEU A 84 10.72 0.47 -9.73
C LEU A 84 9.23 0.86 -9.77
N ALA A 85 8.91 2.06 -10.27
CA ALA A 85 7.52 2.48 -10.45
C ALA A 85 6.79 1.53 -11.42
N THR A 86 7.41 1.16 -12.55
CA THR A 86 6.83 0.21 -13.50
C THR A 86 6.63 -1.17 -12.87
N LEU A 87 7.56 -1.61 -12.01
CA LEU A 87 7.41 -2.87 -11.27
C LEU A 87 6.19 -2.83 -10.34
N ILE A 88 5.98 -1.71 -9.65
CA ILE A 88 4.80 -1.56 -8.77
C ILE A 88 3.50 -1.52 -9.59
N TYR A 89 3.48 -0.84 -10.75
CA TYR A 89 2.26 -0.73 -11.56
C TYR A 89 1.88 -2.02 -12.27
N TYR A 90 2.89 -2.72 -12.79
CA TYR A 90 2.75 -3.89 -13.67
C TYR A 90 3.73 -5.00 -13.27
N PRO A 91 3.61 -5.57 -12.05
CA PRO A 91 4.63 -6.49 -11.54
C PRO A 91 4.85 -7.69 -12.45
N LYS A 92 3.79 -8.34 -12.92
CA LYS A 92 3.89 -9.52 -13.80
C LYS A 92 4.59 -9.19 -15.13
N ALA A 93 4.12 -8.16 -15.83
CA ALA A 93 4.69 -7.77 -17.13
C ALA A 93 6.16 -7.32 -17.00
N LYS A 94 6.48 -6.59 -15.91
CA LYS A 94 7.87 -6.17 -15.66
C LYS A 94 8.79 -7.34 -15.36
N MET A 95 8.36 -8.30 -14.57
CA MET A 95 9.15 -9.50 -14.27
C MET A 95 9.40 -10.34 -15.53
N GLU A 96 8.38 -10.55 -16.38
CA GLU A 96 8.53 -11.23 -17.66
C GLU A 96 9.56 -10.53 -18.59
N GLN A 97 9.55 -9.19 -18.60
CA GLN A 97 10.55 -8.42 -19.36
C GLN A 97 11.97 -8.63 -18.80
N VAL A 98 12.12 -8.54 -17.49
CA VAL A 98 13.44 -8.65 -16.81
C VAL A 98 14.04 -10.03 -16.97
N LYS A 99 13.26 -11.09 -16.85
CA LYS A 99 13.71 -12.49 -17.06
C LYS A 99 14.41 -12.72 -18.42
N ARG A 100 14.11 -11.91 -19.42
CA ARG A 100 14.71 -12.02 -20.76
C ARG A 100 16.08 -11.34 -20.85
N THR A 101 16.40 -10.45 -19.94
CA THR A 101 17.59 -9.59 -20.01
C THR A 101 18.52 -9.69 -18.82
N GLU A 102 18.00 -10.14 -17.66
CA GLU A 102 18.75 -10.24 -16.43
C GLU A 102 19.41 -11.61 -16.31
N SER A 103 20.71 -11.61 -16.05
CA SER A 103 21.50 -12.82 -15.92
C SER A 103 21.47 -13.40 -14.51
N ASN A 104 21.22 -12.58 -13.48
CA ASN A 104 21.15 -12.99 -12.08
C ASN A 104 19.83 -12.55 -11.46
N MET A 105 18.80 -13.38 -11.61
CA MET A 105 17.47 -13.11 -11.08
C MET A 105 17.43 -13.06 -9.55
N ASP A 106 18.23 -13.83 -8.85
CA ASP A 106 18.24 -13.85 -7.39
C ASP A 106 18.71 -12.51 -6.80
N ASP A 107 19.76 -11.93 -7.36
CA ASP A 107 20.21 -10.59 -6.98
C ASP A 107 19.18 -9.50 -7.36
N TRP A 108 18.58 -9.64 -8.54
CA TRP A 108 17.54 -8.72 -8.97
C TRP A 108 16.33 -8.76 -8.03
N TYR A 109 15.87 -9.97 -7.63
CA TYR A 109 14.79 -10.12 -6.66
C TYR A 109 15.17 -9.50 -5.32
N ARG A 110 16.35 -9.80 -4.81
CA ARG A 110 16.83 -9.28 -3.53
C ARG A 110 16.79 -7.76 -3.50
N VAL A 111 17.41 -7.11 -4.47
CA VAL A 111 17.47 -5.65 -4.56
C VAL A 111 16.06 -5.04 -4.66
N ASN A 112 15.19 -5.60 -5.49
CA ASN A 112 13.86 -5.03 -5.67
C ASN A 112 12.91 -5.33 -4.50
N LEU A 113 13.05 -6.45 -3.81
CA LEU A 113 12.32 -6.73 -2.56
C LEU A 113 12.65 -5.70 -1.49
N TYR A 114 13.93 -5.40 -1.26
CA TYR A 114 14.32 -4.33 -0.32
C TYR A 114 13.71 -2.98 -0.71
N ARG A 115 13.79 -2.61 -1.99
CA ARG A 115 13.24 -1.34 -2.49
C ARG A 115 11.72 -1.27 -2.27
N LEU A 116 11.01 -2.34 -2.55
CA LEU A 116 9.55 -2.42 -2.36
C LEU A 116 9.15 -2.36 -0.90
N ILE A 117 9.92 -3.01 0.00
CA ILE A 117 9.70 -2.94 1.44
C ILE A 117 9.82 -1.49 1.93
N GLU A 118 10.87 -0.77 1.54
CA GLU A 118 11.05 0.63 1.94
C GLU A 118 9.94 1.56 1.41
N VAL A 119 9.52 1.39 0.15
CA VAL A 119 8.37 2.14 -0.40
C VAL A 119 7.09 1.80 0.37
N SER A 120 6.89 0.53 0.75
CA SER A 120 5.73 0.08 1.54
C SER A 120 5.72 0.69 2.93
N LYS A 121 6.87 0.73 3.62
CA LYS A 121 7.03 1.42 4.91
C LYS A 121 6.63 2.89 4.79
N ARG A 122 7.11 3.56 3.74
CA ARG A 122 6.77 4.98 3.49
C ARG A 122 5.29 5.16 3.18
N ALA A 123 4.68 4.29 2.38
CA ALA A 123 3.25 4.35 2.09
C ALA A 123 2.41 4.10 3.34
N ALA A 124 2.81 3.15 4.19
CA ALA A 124 2.12 2.79 5.42
C ALA A 124 2.24 3.84 6.54
N SER A 125 3.28 4.68 6.51
CA SER A 125 3.67 5.56 7.63
C SER A 125 2.62 6.58 8.06
N LYS A 126 1.65 6.90 7.20
CA LYS A 126 0.56 7.86 7.50
C LYS A 126 -0.67 7.22 8.13
N TYR A 127 -0.68 5.89 8.29
CA TYR A 127 -1.86 5.15 8.70
C TYR A 127 -1.72 4.52 10.09
N THR A 128 -2.86 4.19 10.69
CA THR A 128 -2.90 3.31 11.87
C THR A 128 -2.51 1.88 11.46
N ARG A 129 -1.94 1.13 12.39
CA ARG A 129 -1.66 -0.31 12.18
C ARG A 129 -2.90 -1.10 11.76
N SER A 130 -4.06 -0.76 12.32
CA SER A 130 -5.34 -1.39 11.96
C SER A 130 -5.69 -1.19 10.49
N LYS A 131 -5.50 0.02 9.94
CA LYS A 131 -5.75 0.30 8.52
C LYS A 131 -4.75 -0.46 7.63
N VAL A 132 -3.48 -0.47 8.00
CA VAL A 132 -2.45 -1.21 7.25
C VAL A 132 -2.79 -2.71 7.21
N ARG A 133 -3.13 -3.31 8.36
CA ARG A 133 -3.55 -4.73 8.43
C ARG A 133 -4.73 -5.07 7.54
N LYS A 134 -5.75 -4.20 7.51
CA LYS A 134 -6.91 -4.39 6.63
C LYS A 134 -6.58 -4.28 5.13
N SER A 135 -5.48 -3.61 4.79
CA SER A 135 -5.01 -3.43 3.42
C SER A 135 -4.06 -4.52 2.95
N LEU A 136 -3.55 -5.35 3.86
CA LEU A 136 -2.64 -6.44 3.53
C LEU A 136 -3.30 -7.42 2.54
N PRO A 137 -2.55 -7.92 1.54
CA PRO A 137 -3.03 -9.00 0.68
C PRO A 137 -3.25 -10.26 1.50
N LYS A 138 -4.12 -11.16 1.05
CA LYS A 138 -4.40 -12.42 1.76
C LYS A 138 -3.14 -13.28 1.87
N ASP A 139 -2.41 -13.37 0.77
CA ASP A 139 -1.17 -14.12 0.73
C ASP A 139 -0.02 -13.28 1.31
N PHE A 140 0.87 -13.91 2.05
CA PHE A 140 2.04 -13.29 2.68
C PHE A 140 1.73 -12.17 3.70
N SER A 141 0.48 -11.99 4.13
CA SER A 141 0.09 -10.88 5.01
C SER A 141 0.97 -10.75 6.25
N TYR A 142 1.22 -11.85 6.96
CA TYR A 142 2.08 -11.88 8.14
C TYR A 142 3.52 -11.47 7.81
N VAL A 143 4.09 -12.02 6.73
CA VAL A 143 5.48 -11.75 6.34
C VAL A 143 5.66 -10.29 5.92
N ILE A 144 4.68 -9.76 5.16
CA ILE A 144 4.71 -8.36 4.74
C ILE A 144 4.57 -7.45 5.97
N GLU A 145 3.63 -7.74 6.88
CA GLU A 145 3.45 -6.95 8.11
C GLU A 145 4.75 -6.90 8.93
N GLU A 146 5.41 -8.04 9.11
CA GLU A 146 6.68 -8.13 9.84
C GLU A 146 7.76 -7.25 9.20
N LEU A 147 7.91 -7.32 7.88
CA LEU A 147 8.94 -6.56 7.14
C LEU A 147 8.71 -5.05 7.09
N ILE A 148 7.45 -4.59 7.18
CA ILE A 148 7.13 -3.16 7.07
C ILE A 148 6.90 -2.46 8.40
N THR A 149 6.74 -3.20 9.50
CA THR A 149 6.35 -2.61 10.80
C THR A 149 7.52 -2.01 11.54
N GLU A 150 8.70 -2.58 11.46
CA GLU A 150 9.87 -2.13 12.21
C GLU A 150 10.80 -1.25 11.37
N LYS A 151 11.44 -0.31 12.06
CA LYS A 151 12.53 0.50 11.50
C LYS A 151 13.81 -0.31 11.60
N ALA A 152 14.47 -0.56 10.47
CA ALA A 152 15.73 -1.31 10.40
C ALA A 152 16.84 -0.73 11.33
N GLU A 153 16.78 0.56 11.61
CA GLU A 153 17.75 1.31 12.41
C GLU A 153 17.70 0.99 13.92
N VAL A 154 16.64 0.32 14.39
CA VAL A 154 16.38 0.10 15.84
C VAL A 154 16.44 -1.38 16.20
N SER A 155 16.62 -2.27 15.22
CA SER A 155 16.37 -3.69 15.42
C SER A 155 17.63 -4.52 15.22
N ASP A 156 17.97 -5.31 16.25
CA ASP A 156 18.95 -6.40 16.16
C ASP A 156 18.46 -7.56 15.25
N LYS A 157 17.40 -7.30 14.44
CA LYS A 157 16.75 -8.30 13.59
C LYS A 157 17.19 -8.26 12.12
N GLU A 158 18.26 -7.57 11.78
CA GLU A 158 18.73 -7.48 10.39
C GLU A 158 18.93 -8.88 9.77
N SER A 159 19.58 -9.78 10.50
CA SER A 159 19.77 -11.17 10.04
C SER A 159 18.44 -11.90 9.84
N TYR A 160 17.45 -11.65 10.68
CA TYR A 160 16.12 -12.25 10.57
C TYR A 160 15.38 -11.77 9.30
N TYR A 161 15.41 -10.48 9.00
CA TYR A 161 14.79 -9.95 7.77
C TYR A 161 15.51 -10.41 6.51
N ASN A 162 16.83 -10.44 6.55
CA ASN A 162 17.65 -10.97 5.47
C ASN A 162 17.33 -12.45 5.18
N GLU A 163 17.11 -13.25 6.23
CA GLU A 163 16.74 -14.67 6.07
C GLU A 163 15.32 -14.84 5.51
N ILE A 164 14.36 -13.99 5.91
CA ILE A 164 13.03 -13.97 5.30
C ILE A 164 13.14 -13.77 3.79
N ILE A 165 13.85 -12.72 3.36
CA ILE A 165 14.00 -12.38 1.93
C ILE A 165 14.74 -13.51 1.19
N SER A 166 15.81 -14.03 1.77
CA SER A 166 16.58 -15.13 1.19
C SER A 166 15.74 -16.40 1.05
N THR A 167 14.88 -16.66 2.03
CA THR A 167 13.99 -17.82 2.00
C THR A 167 12.90 -17.65 0.94
N ILE A 168 12.29 -16.47 0.79
CA ILE A 168 11.31 -16.18 -0.26
C ILE A 168 11.91 -16.47 -1.65
N ILE A 169 13.16 -16.06 -1.90
CA ILE A 169 13.86 -16.31 -3.16
C ILE A 169 14.15 -17.80 -3.32
N ARG A 170 14.74 -18.44 -2.30
CA ARG A 170 15.15 -19.85 -2.32
C ARG A 170 13.99 -20.82 -2.58
N ILE A 171 12.79 -20.51 -2.07
CA ILE A 171 11.60 -21.36 -2.31
C ILE A 171 10.85 -20.98 -3.60
N GLY A 172 11.39 -20.05 -4.41
CA GLY A 172 10.82 -19.66 -5.69
C GLY A 172 9.53 -18.84 -5.59
N ARG A 173 9.33 -18.06 -4.49
CA ARG A 173 8.13 -17.26 -4.26
C ARG A 173 8.34 -15.75 -4.40
N ALA A 174 9.45 -15.34 -4.96
CA ALA A 174 9.80 -13.93 -5.10
C ALA A 174 8.82 -13.16 -5.99
N GLU A 175 8.31 -13.78 -7.05
CA GLU A 175 7.39 -13.13 -8.00
C GLU A 175 6.03 -12.87 -7.38
N GLU A 176 5.46 -13.86 -6.72
CA GLU A 176 4.18 -13.71 -6.03
C GLU A 176 4.29 -12.72 -4.88
N PHE A 177 5.42 -12.72 -4.18
CA PHE A 177 5.66 -11.77 -3.10
C PHE A 177 5.80 -10.32 -3.63
N ILE A 178 6.53 -10.11 -4.75
CA ILE A 178 6.62 -8.82 -5.43
C ILE A 178 5.23 -8.33 -5.87
N ALA A 179 4.41 -9.22 -6.42
CA ALA A 179 3.05 -8.86 -6.81
C ALA A 179 2.21 -8.44 -5.59
N ALA A 180 2.27 -9.21 -4.50
CA ALA A 180 1.54 -8.93 -3.26
C ALA A 180 1.94 -7.60 -2.62
N ILE A 181 3.24 -7.33 -2.51
CA ILE A 181 3.72 -6.07 -1.91
C ILE A 181 3.45 -4.87 -2.82
N SER A 182 3.48 -5.05 -4.14
CA SER A 182 3.08 -4.01 -5.10
C SER A 182 1.61 -3.65 -4.98
N GLU A 183 0.74 -4.64 -4.81
CA GLU A 183 -0.68 -4.45 -4.55
C GLU A 183 -0.92 -3.67 -3.24
N LEU A 184 -0.19 -4.00 -2.17
CA LEU A 184 -0.27 -3.26 -0.92
C LEU A 184 0.10 -1.78 -1.12
N ILE A 185 1.18 -1.49 -1.84
CA ILE A 185 1.59 -0.11 -2.13
C ILE A 185 0.46 0.61 -2.87
N GLN A 186 -0.10 0.02 -3.94
CA GLN A 186 -1.20 0.61 -4.71
C GLN A 186 -2.42 0.91 -3.83
N ARG A 187 -2.76 0.03 -2.88
CA ARG A 187 -3.87 0.23 -1.94
C ARG A 187 -3.63 1.34 -0.90
N LEU A 188 -2.36 1.60 -0.56
CA LEU A 188 -1.99 2.56 0.48
C LEU A 188 -1.67 3.97 -0.04
N VAL A 189 -1.48 4.16 -1.34
CA VAL A 189 -1.09 5.46 -1.88
C VAL A 189 -2.27 6.42 -2.07
N VAL A 190 -3.49 5.91 -2.27
CA VAL A 190 -4.71 6.69 -2.43
C VAL A 190 -5.76 6.22 -1.42
N ASP A 191 -6.39 7.15 -0.72
CA ASP A 191 -7.42 6.86 0.28
C ASP A 191 -8.82 6.95 -0.28
N HIS A 192 -9.07 7.96 -1.11
CA HIS A 192 -10.37 8.23 -1.71
C HIS A 192 -10.23 8.53 -3.19
N LEU A 193 -11.07 7.90 -3.99
CA LEU A 193 -11.21 8.17 -5.41
C LEU A 193 -12.54 8.87 -5.65
N HIS A 194 -12.48 10.03 -6.28
CA HIS A 194 -13.63 10.80 -6.70
C HIS A 194 -13.68 10.82 -8.22
N ILE A 195 -14.75 10.29 -8.80
CA ILE A 195 -14.99 10.35 -10.24
C ILE A 195 -16.06 11.42 -10.47
N VAL A 196 -15.71 12.42 -11.27
CA VAL A 196 -16.56 13.55 -11.60
C VAL A 196 -16.69 13.62 -13.11
N GLY A 197 -17.94 13.48 -13.63
CA GLY A 197 -18.19 13.49 -15.08
C GLY A 197 -18.59 12.13 -15.64
N ASP A 198 -18.41 11.97 -16.94
CA ASP A 198 -18.96 10.86 -17.70
C ASP A 198 -18.09 9.60 -17.62
N ILE A 199 -18.71 8.46 -17.31
CA ILE A 199 -18.01 7.18 -17.16
C ILE A 199 -18.19 6.31 -18.39
N TYR A 200 -19.41 6.20 -18.96
CA TYR A 200 -19.77 5.18 -19.96
C TYR A 200 -20.36 5.74 -21.26
N ASP A 201 -20.34 7.03 -21.50
CA ASP A 201 -21.07 7.65 -22.61
C ASP A 201 -20.44 7.41 -23.99
N ARG A 202 -19.17 7.04 -24.06
CA ARG A 202 -18.39 6.77 -25.27
C ARG A 202 -17.10 6.00 -24.94
N GLY A 203 -16.33 5.64 -25.96
CA GLY A 203 -15.09 4.92 -25.82
C GLY A 203 -15.21 3.42 -26.13
N PRO A 204 -14.10 2.66 -26.04
CA PRO A 204 -14.04 1.28 -26.53
C PRO A 204 -14.74 0.26 -25.63
N GLY A 205 -15.10 0.61 -24.40
CA GLY A 205 -15.78 -0.30 -23.50
C GLY A 205 -16.25 0.35 -22.21
N PRO A 206 -17.33 -0.17 -21.60
CA PRO A 206 -17.80 0.30 -20.29
C PRO A 206 -16.90 -0.19 -19.16
#